data_7584c9d8f1507aa4829d5898c42c3b94
#
_entry.id   7584c9d8f1507aa4829d5898c42c3b94
#
_cell.length_a   1.000
_cell.length_b   1.000
_cell.length_c   1.000
_cell.angle_alpha   90.00
_cell.angle_beta   90.00
_cell.angle_gamma   90.00
#
_symmetry.space_group_name_H-M   'P 1'
#
loop_
_entity.id
_entity.type
_entity.pdbx_description
1 polymer ?
#
loop_
_entity_poly.entity_id
_entity_poly.type
_entity_poly.pdbx_seq_one_letter_code
_entity_poly.pdbx_strand_id
1 'polypeptide(L)'
;ACNKENGHAQVALSYTLGDAYTLEYWMDMAKRVEDMGANSLCIKDMAGLLVPSKATELVQALKDSTSLPIELHTHYTSGVASMTYMKAVEAGCDIIDTAISPFSMGTSQPATEVMVEAFKGTEFDTGLDQNLLAEIADYFRPMREEALESGLMNTKVLGVNIKTLLYQVPGGMLSNMVSQLKEQHAEDKYEEVLKEIPRVRKDLGE
;
A
#
# COMPACT_ATOMS: atom_id res chain seq x y z
N ALA A 1 12.09 1.21 -23.26
CA ALA A 1 13.25 2.10 -23.02
C ALA A 1 14.14 1.50 -21.94
N CYS A 2 13.63 1.21 -20.72
CA CYS A 2 14.40 0.71 -19.58
C CYS A 2 15.22 -0.55 -19.91
N ASN A 3 14.58 -1.57 -20.46
CA ASN A 3 15.23 -2.84 -20.82
C ASN A 3 16.34 -2.70 -21.87
N LYS A 4 16.27 -1.67 -22.73
CA LYS A 4 17.34 -1.40 -23.72
C LYS A 4 18.65 -0.92 -23.06
N GLU A 5 18.54 -0.39 -21.85
CA GLU A 5 19.68 0.09 -21.05
C GLU A 5 20.04 -0.92 -19.94
N ASN A 6 19.61 -2.19 -20.06
CA ASN A 6 19.77 -3.25 -19.06
C ASN A 6 19.18 -2.92 -17.69
N GLY A 7 18.16 -2.06 -17.65
CA GLY A 7 17.42 -1.75 -16.43
C GLY A 7 16.27 -2.73 -16.19
N HIS A 8 15.84 -2.85 -14.93
CA HIS A 8 14.64 -3.59 -14.54
C HIS A 8 13.40 -2.69 -14.66
N ALA A 9 12.44 -3.08 -15.49
CA ALA A 9 11.19 -2.36 -15.67
C ALA A 9 10.08 -3.03 -14.83
N GLN A 10 9.72 -2.39 -13.72
CA GLN A 10 8.53 -2.77 -12.95
C GLN A 10 7.34 -1.91 -13.39
N VAL A 11 6.18 -2.51 -13.53
CA VAL A 11 4.92 -1.81 -13.81
C VAL A 11 3.99 -1.93 -12.62
N ALA A 12 3.54 -0.77 -12.11
CA ALA A 12 2.61 -0.71 -10.99
C ALA A 12 1.17 -0.55 -11.50
N LEU A 13 0.29 -1.46 -11.08
CA LEU A 13 -1.16 -1.37 -11.26
C LEU A 13 -1.76 -0.73 -10.01
N SER A 14 -2.33 0.46 -10.15
CA SER A 14 -2.99 1.16 -9.04
C SER A 14 -4.28 0.44 -8.66
N TYR A 15 -4.25 -0.26 -7.51
CA TYR A 15 -5.39 -1.01 -7.03
C TYR A 15 -6.52 -0.08 -6.58
N THR A 16 -7.72 -0.41 -6.99
CA THR A 16 -8.94 0.29 -6.61
C THR A 16 -10.13 -0.67 -6.55
N LEU A 17 -11.25 -0.20 -5.99
CA LEU A 17 -12.51 -0.93 -5.91
C LEU A 17 -13.52 -0.32 -6.89
N GLY A 18 -14.41 -1.15 -7.42
CA GLY A 18 -15.46 -0.76 -8.33
C GLY A 18 -15.89 -1.94 -9.20
N ASP A 19 -17.08 -1.85 -9.80
CA ASP A 19 -17.67 -2.96 -10.56
C ASP A 19 -16.86 -3.28 -11.84
N ALA A 20 -16.10 -2.31 -12.36
CA ALA A 20 -15.22 -2.48 -13.52
C ALA A 20 -13.92 -3.22 -13.20
N TYR A 21 -13.49 -3.27 -11.91
CA TYR A 21 -12.20 -3.80 -11.51
C TYR A 21 -12.32 -5.25 -11.01
N THR A 22 -12.78 -6.13 -11.91
CA THR A 22 -12.93 -7.58 -11.66
C THR A 22 -11.58 -8.30 -11.64
N LEU A 23 -11.54 -9.57 -11.20
CA LEU A 23 -10.32 -10.37 -11.30
C LEU A 23 -9.84 -10.50 -12.74
N GLU A 24 -10.76 -10.68 -13.70
CA GLU A 24 -10.44 -10.75 -15.13
C GLU A 24 -9.77 -9.47 -15.62
N TYR A 25 -10.23 -8.31 -15.18
CA TYR A 25 -9.59 -7.03 -15.49
C TYR A 25 -8.11 -7.02 -15.04
N TRP A 26 -7.82 -7.42 -13.80
CA TRP A 26 -6.46 -7.44 -13.28
C TRP A 26 -5.58 -8.47 -13.99
N MET A 27 -6.12 -9.65 -14.30
CA MET A 27 -5.42 -10.70 -15.05
C MET A 27 -5.08 -10.24 -16.47
N ASP A 28 -6.02 -9.58 -17.19
CA ASP A 28 -5.78 -9.02 -18.52
C ASP A 28 -4.72 -7.92 -18.49
N MET A 29 -4.77 -7.03 -17.50
CA MET A 29 -3.74 -6.01 -17.31
C MET A 29 -2.35 -6.62 -17.06
N ALA A 30 -2.25 -7.67 -16.24
CA ALA A 30 -0.98 -8.35 -15.97
C ALA A 30 -0.39 -8.96 -17.24
N LYS A 31 -1.21 -9.64 -18.06
CA LYS A 31 -0.78 -10.20 -19.36
C LYS A 31 -0.27 -9.11 -20.31
N ARG A 32 -1.01 -8.02 -20.43
CA ARG A 32 -0.60 -6.89 -21.27
C ARG A 32 0.74 -6.30 -20.81
N VAL A 33 0.95 -6.18 -19.52
CA VAL A 33 2.21 -5.67 -18.94
C VAL A 33 3.36 -6.63 -19.25
N GLU A 34 3.14 -7.94 -19.13
CA GLU A 34 4.11 -8.98 -19.49
C GLU A 34 4.45 -8.92 -20.99
N ASP A 35 3.44 -8.85 -21.87
CA ASP A 35 3.61 -8.74 -23.34
C ASP A 35 4.37 -7.48 -23.74
N MET A 36 4.26 -6.40 -22.98
CA MET A 36 5.03 -5.16 -23.16
C MET A 36 6.48 -5.27 -22.69
N GLY A 37 6.86 -6.40 -22.09
CA GLY A 37 8.22 -6.70 -21.67
C GLY A 37 8.59 -6.14 -20.29
N ALA A 38 7.65 -6.01 -19.37
CA ALA A 38 7.95 -5.74 -17.97
C ALA A 38 8.74 -6.89 -17.34
N ASN A 39 9.52 -6.58 -16.29
CA ASN A 39 10.32 -7.57 -15.56
C ASN A 39 9.67 -7.95 -14.23
N SER A 40 8.76 -7.15 -13.72
CA SER A 40 7.93 -7.42 -12.55
C SER A 40 6.64 -6.60 -12.56
N LEU A 41 5.68 -7.03 -11.78
CA LEU A 41 4.36 -6.41 -11.60
C LEU A 41 4.19 -5.99 -10.14
N CYS A 42 3.80 -4.74 -9.89
CA CYS A 42 3.45 -4.27 -8.55
C CYS A 42 1.94 -4.02 -8.46
N ILE A 43 1.29 -4.63 -7.48
CA ILE A 43 -0.06 -4.25 -7.03
C ILE A 43 0.11 -3.07 -6.09
N LYS A 44 -0.26 -1.87 -6.53
CA LYS A 44 -0.07 -0.64 -5.76
C LYS A 44 -1.37 -0.18 -5.12
N ASP A 45 -1.56 -0.55 -3.86
CA ASP A 45 -2.71 -0.16 -3.04
C ASP A 45 -2.37 1.08 -2.20
N MET A 46 -2.54 2.26 -2.78
CA MET A 46 -2.23 3.54 -2.15
C MET A 46 -3.18 3.94 -1.02
N ALA A 47 -4.34 3.30 -0.91
CA ALA A 47 -5.36 3.66 0.06
C ALA A 47 -5.54 2.62 1.17
N GLY A 48 -4.84 1.47 1.11
CA GLY A 48 -5.03 0.37 2.04
C GLY A 48 -6.40 -0.30 1.91
N LEU A 49 -6.90 -0.44 0.67
CA LEU A 49 -8.21 -1.00 0.34
C LEU A 49 -8.21 -2.51 0.23
N LEU A 50 -7.05 -3.10 -0.09
CA LEU A 50 -6.92 -4.53 -0.30
C LEU A 50 -7.00 -5.27 1.02
N VAL A 51 -8.14 -5.91 1.28
CA VAL A 51 -8.34 -6.72 2.49
C VAL A 51 -7.74 -8.12 2.33
N PRO A 52 -7.40 -8.83 3.44
CA PRO A 52 -6.65 -10.08 3.38
C PRO A 52 -7.24 -11.17 2.46
N SER A 53 -8.57 -11.37 2.50
CA SER A 53 -9.23 -12.36 1.64
C SER A 53 -9.12 -12.01 0.15
N LYS A 54 -9.23 -10.73 -0.19
CA LYS A 54 -9.11 -10.25 -1.57
C LYS A 54 -7.65 -10.26 -2.05
N ALA A 55 -6.69 -10.10 -1.16
CA ALA A 55 -5.27 -10.28 -1.49
C ALA A 55 -4.98 -11.71 -1.91
N THR A 56 -5.51 -12.71 -1.18
CA THR A 56 -5.38 -14.11 -1.57
C THR A 56 -5.95 -14.38 -2.96
N GLU A 57 -7.22 -13.96 -3.21
CA GLU A 57 -7.89 -14.14 -4.50
C GLU A 57 -7.11 -13.48 -5.65
N LEU A 58 -6.70 -12.23 -5.46
CA LEU A 58 -6.01 -11.45 -6.49
C LEU A 58 -4.62 -12.01 -6.81
N VAL A 59 -3.82 -12.30 -5.78
CA VAL A 59 -2.45 -12.82 -5.98
C VAL A 59 -2.50 -14.17 -6.66
N GLN A 60 -3.37 -15.10 -6.24
CA GLN A 60 -3.53 -16.40 -6.90
C GLN A 60 -3.91 -16.23 -8.37
N ALA A 61 -4.92 -15.40 -8.68
CA ALA A 61 -5.34 -15.14 -10.05
C ALA A 61 -4.21 -14.54 -10.91
N LEU A 62 -3.40 -13.65 -10.37
CA LEU A 62 -2.25 -13.08 -11.05
C LEU A 62 -1.15 -14.13 -11.27
N LYS A 63 -0.81 -14.95 -10.28
CA LYS A 63 0.18 -16.04 -10.40
C LYS A 63 -0.24 -17.07 -11.46
N ASP A 64 -1.54 -17.30 -11.63
CA ASP A 64 -2.07 -18.18 -12.67
C ASP A 64 -2.06 -17.54 -14.07
N SER A 65 -1.97 -16.20 -14.15
CA SER A 65 -2.10 -15.46 -15.42
C SER A 65 -0.80 -14.90 -15.99
N THR A 66 0.26 -14.73 -15.19
CA THR A 66 1.55 -14.19 -15.61
C THR A 66 2.71 -14.91 -14.96
N SER A 67 3.86 -14.93 -15.64
CA SER A 67 5.13 -15.46 -15.11
C SER A 67 5.94 -14.39 -14.36
N LEU A 68 5.50 -13.14 -14.35
CA LEU A 68 6.20 -12.04 -13.70
C LEU A 68 6.25 -12.20 -12.18
N PRO A 69 7.35 -11.84 -11.53
CA PRO A 69 7.35 -11.64 -10.08
C PRO A 69 6.31 -10.60 -9.69
N ILE A 70 5.54 -10.89 -8.63
CA ILE A 70 4.47 -10.04 -8.11
C ILE A 70 4.92 -9.37 -6.82
N GLU A 71 4.87 -8.05 -6.81
CA GLU A 71 5.07 -7.22 -5.63
C GLU A 71 3.73 -6.68 -5.13
N LEU A 72 3.56 -6.64 -3.82
CA LEU A 72 2.45 -5.95 -3.17
C LEU A 72 2.95 -4.75 -2.37
N HIS A 73 2.46 -3.58 -2.74
CA HIS A 73 2.62 -2.33 -2.03
C HIS A 73 1.27 -1.89 -1.47
N THR A 74 1.07 -1.90 -0.17
CA THR A 74 -0.17 -1.41 0.45
C THR A 74 0.11 -0.50 1.64
N HIS A 75 -0.71 0.57 1.76
CA HIS A 75 -0.63 1.51 2.88
C HIS A 75 -1.40 1.00 4.10
N TYR A 76 -0.92 1.37 5.28
CA TYR A 76 -1.50 0.92 6.56
C TYR A 76 -2.72 1.73 7.01
N THR A 77 -3.23 2.62 6.18
CA THR A 77 -4.27 3.61 6.53
C THR A 77 -5.53 2.97 7.10
N SER A 78 -5.96 1.82 6.57
CA SER A 78 -7.13 1.07 7.08
C SER A 78 -6.84 0.16 8.27
N GLY A 79 -5.55 -0.10 8.55
CA GLY A 79 -5.11 -0.98 9.64
C GLY A 79 -4.99 -2.46 9.27
N VAL A 80 -5.30 -2.88 8.04
CA VAL A 80 -5.29 -4.30 7.64
C VAL A 80 -4.01 -4.75 6.94
N ALA A 81 -3.10 -3.84 6.59
CA ALA A 81 -2.01 -4.09 5.66
C ALA A 81 -1.06 -5.24 6.08
N SER A 82 -0.71 -5.40 7.36
CA SER A 82 0.12 -6.54 7.80
C SER A 82 -0.58 -7.89 7.57
N MET A 83 -1.89 -7.97 7.84
CA MET A 83 -2.68 -9.18 7.59
C MET A 83 -2.82 -9.44 6.09
N THR A 84 -2.96 -8.37 5.31
CA THR A 84 -3.01 -8.42 3.84
C THR A 84 -1.69 -8.98 3.29
N TYR A 85 -0.54 -8.51 3.78
CA TYR A 85 0.76 -9.02 3.38
C TYR A 85 0.95 -10.50 3.72
N MET A 86 0.56 -10.93 4.93
CA MET A 86 0.59 -12.35 5.30
C MET A 86 -0.18 -13.20 4.29
N LYS A 87 -1.40 -12.80 3.96
CA LYS A 87 -2.26 -13.54 3.02
C LYS A 87 -1.78 -13.47 1.58
N ALA A 88 -1.17 -12.37 1.17
CA ALA A 88 -0.56 -12.24 -0.15
C ALA A 88 0.66 -13.15 -0.31
N VAL A 89 1.56 -13.19 0.69
CA VAL A 89 2.75 -14.05 0.68
C VAL A 89 2.35 -15.53 0.68
N GLU A 90 1.39 -15.93 1.53
CA GLU A 90 0.83 -17.29 1.53
C GLU A 90 0.20 -17.68 0.17
N ALA A 91 -0.29 -16.70 -0.60
CA ALA A 91 -0.86 -16.89 -1.92
C ALA A 91 0.17 -16.87 -3.07
N GLY A 92 1.46 -16.63 -2.76
CA GLY A 92 2.56 -16.65 -3.73
C GLY A 92 3.07 -15.28 -4.17
N CYS A 93 2.76 -14.20 -3.45
CA CYS A 93 3.37 -12.89 -3.66
C CYS A 93 4.89 -12.97 -3.39
N ASP A 94 5.69 -12.48 -4.32
CA ASP A 94 7.15 -12.64 -4.29
C ASP A 94 7.84 -11.54 -3.47
N ILE A 95 7.26 -10.33 -3.44
CA ILE A 95 7.85 -9.14 -2.82
C ILE A 95 6.77 -8.35 -2.08
N ILE A 96 7.10 -7.84 -0.90
CA ILE A 96 6.26 -6.89 -0.15
C ILE A 96 7.05 -5.65 0.22
N ASP A 97 6.42 -4.48 0.11
CA ASP A 97 6.99 -3.20 0.50
C ASP A 97 6.72 -2.91 1.98
N THR A 98 7.77 -2.60 2.71
CA THR A 98 7.70 -2.27 4.13
C THR A 98 8.45 -0.97 4.43
N ALA A 99 8.21 -0.41 5.60
CA ALA A 99 8.93 0.77 6.08
C ALA A 99 9.61 0.48 7.42
N ILE A 100 10.81 1.02 7.62
CA ILE A 100 11.50 0.92 8.93
C ILE A 100 10.60 1.47 10.05
N SER A 101 10.57 0.83 11.21
CA SER A 101 9.54 1.07 12.24
C SER A 101 9.31 2.53 12.63
N PRO A 102 10.30 3.42 12.74
CA PRO A 102 10.03 4.84 13.03
C PRO A 102 9.13 5.53 12.01
N PHE A 103 9.16 5.10 10.74
CA PHE A 103 8.37 5.70 9.66
C PHE A 103 7.26 4.79 9.11
N SER A 104 6.97 3.70 9.81
CA SER A 104 5.93 2.74 9.44
C SER A 104 4.55 3.12 9.98
N MET A 105 3.54 2.35 9.59
CA MET A 105 2.15 2.47 10.05
C MET A 105 1.44 3.74 9.57
N GLY A 106 0.22 3.96 10.04
CA GLY A 106 -0.60 5.11 9.63
C GLY A 106 -0.77 5.18 8.11
N THR A 107 -0.31 6.26 7.49
CA THR A 107 -0.34 6.44 6.03
C THR A 107 0.87 5.86 5.30
N SER A 108 1.80 5.21 6.01
CA SER A 108 2.93 4.47 5.46
C SER A 108 2.62 2.98 5.33
N GLN A 109 3.62 2.13 5.25
CA GLN A 109 3.53 0.68 5.11
C GLN A 109 3.67 -0.04 6.47
N PRO A 110 3.45 -1.35 6.54
CA PRO A 110 3.81 -2.18 7.69
C PRO A 110 5.29 -2.06 8.05
N ALA A 111 5.60 -2.21 9.35
CA ALA A 111 6.97 -2.14 9.82
C ALA A 111 7.81 -3.33 9.32
N THR A 112 9.01 -3.05 8.77
CA THR A 112 9.93 -4.06 8.25
C THR A 112 10.28 -5.09 9.31
N GLU A 113 10.68 -4.66 10.49
CA GLU A 113 11.12 -5.53 11.59
C GLU A 113 9.99 -6.46 12.05
N VAL A 114 8.75 -5.97 12.03
CA VAL A 114 7.56 -6.76 12.39
C VAL A 114 7.28 -7.84 11.34
N MET A 115 7.36 -7.50 10.05
CA MET A 115 7.13 -8.46 8.98
C MET A 115 8.24 -9.52 8.93
N VAL A 116 9.50 -9.12 9.12
CA VAL A 116 10.63 -10.07 9.20
C VAL A 116 10.44 -11.06 10.36
N GLU A 117 10.05 -10.59 11.55
CA GLU A 117 9.80 -11.49 12.69
C GLU A 117 8.56 -12.37 12.47
N ALA A 118 7.52 -11.85 11.80
CA ALA A 118 6.31 -12.62 11.51
C ALA A 118 6.57 -13.79 10.54
N PHE A 119 7.53 -13.67 9.64
CA PHE A 119 7.90 -14.74 8.70
C PHE A 119 9.03 -15.64 9.20
N LYS A 120 9.69 -15.29 10.27
CA LYS A 120 10.84 -16.01 10.82
C LYS A 120 10.50 -17.47 11.15
N GLY A 121 11.33 -18.38 10.69
CA GLY A 121 11.15 -19.82 10.90
C GLY A 121 10.03 -20.44 10.06
N THR A 122 9.42 -19.69 9.15
CA THR A 122 8.48 -20.20 8.14
C THR A 122 9.21 -20.46 6.81
N GLU A 123 8.52 -21.01 5.82
CA GLU A 123 9.03 -21.12 4.45
C GLU A 123 9.27 -19.76 3.77
N PHE A 124 8.74 -18.68 4.34
CA PHE A 124 8.88 -17.30 3.88
C PHE A 124 9.93 -16.50 4.67
N ASP A 125 10.77 -17.17 5.45
CA ASP A 125 11.81 -16.51 6.25
C ASP A 125 12.76 -15.71 5.32
N THR A 126 12.88 -14.42 5.59
CA THR A 126 13.67 -13.50 4.77
C THR A 126 15.17 -13.62 5.01
N GLY A 127 15.58 -14.20 6.13
CA GLY A 127 16.98 -14.27 6.58
C GLY A 127 17.59 -12.91 6.95
N LEU A 128 16.80 -11.84 7.06
CA LEU A 128 17.30 -10.51 7.45
C LEU A 128 17.67 -10.48 8.94
N ASP A 129 18.76 -9.78 9.25
CA ASP A 129 19.26 -9.63 10.63
C ASP A 129 18.42 -8.62 11.42
N GLN A 130 17.65 -9.11 12.38
CA GLN A 130 16.81 -8.28 13.27
C GLN A 130 17.62 -7.28 14.11
N ASN A 131 18.85 -7.61 14.50
CA ASN A 131 19.67 -6.67 15.28
C ASN A 131 20.08 -5.49 14.40
N LEU A 132 20.49 -5.76 13.16
CA LEU A 132 20.82 -4.71 12.20
C LEU A 132 19.59 -3.84 11.86
N LEU A 133 18.43 -4.44 11.71
CA LEU A 133 17.18 -3.68 11.50
C LEU A 133 16.85 -2.79 12.70
N ALA A 134 17.06 -3.27 13.91
CA ALA A 134 16.88 -2.48 15.13
C ALA A 134 17.87 -1.30 15.21
N GLU A 135 19.13 -1.50 14.85
CA GLU A 135 20.13 -0.42 14.77
C GLU A 135 19.72 0.65 13.72
N ILE A 136 19.21 0.23 12.57
CA ILE A 136 18.69 1.15 11.55
C ILE A 136 17.49 1.92 12.11
N ALA A 137 16.57 1.26 12.80
CA ALA A 137 15.42 1.91 13.41
C ALA A 137 15.83 2.95 14.46
N ASP A 138 16.81 2.62 15.29
CA ASP A 138 17.34 3.54 16.32
C ASP A 138 18.02 4.76 15.71
N TYR A 139 18.69 4.61 14.58
CA TYR A 139 19.25 5.74 13.81
C TYR A 139 18.17 6.72 13.34
N PHE A 140 17.02 6.23 12.87
CA PHE A 140 15.94 7.07 12.35
C PHE A 140 14.97 7.59 13.42
N ARG A 141 14.98 7.05 14.62
CA ARG A 141 14.04 7.42 15.71
C ARG A 141 14.11 8.91 16.08
N PRO A 142 15.30 9.54 16.29
CA PRO A 142 15.36 10.97 16.58
C PRO A 142 14.80 11.84 15.44
N MET A 143 14.99 11.44 14.19
CA MET A 143 14.45 12.18 13.03
C MET A 143 12.93 12.19 13.04
N ARG A 144 12.30 11.05 13.43
CA ARG A 144 10.85 11.00 13.61
C ARG A 144 10.38 11.89 14.75
N GLU A 145 11.08 11.87 15.88
CA GLU A 145 10.74 12.71 17.04
C GLU A 145 10.79 14.19 16.67
N GLU A 146 11.86 14.63 16.01
CA GLU A 146 11.99 16.01 15.49
C GLU A 146 10.85 16.38 14.52
N ALA A 147 10.50 15.47 13.61
CA ALA A 147 9.40 15.69 12.65
C ALA A 147 8.04 15.81 13.33
N LEU A 148 7.81 15.10 14.43
CA LEU A 148 6.60 15.22 15.25
C LEU A 148 6.58 16.54 16.05
N GLU A 149 7.69 16.89 16.70
CA GLU A 149 7.83 18.10 17.52
C GLU A 149 7.71 19.37 16.66
N SER A 150 8.33 19.39 15.50
CA SER A 150 8.23 20.50 14.55
C SER A 150 6.87 20.64 13.85
N GLY A 151 6.01 19.63 13.99
CA GLY A 151 4.72 19.56 13.29
C GLY A 151 4.81 19.23 11.80
N LEU A 152 6.01 18.84 11.30
CA LEU A 152 6.19 18.34 9.94
C LEU A 152 5.37 17.05 9.72
N MET A 153 5.32 16.18 10.70
CA MET A 153 4.43 15.02 10.72
C MET A 153 3.13 15.35 11.47
N ASN A 154 2.01 15.31 10.75
CA ASN A 154 0.71 15.55 11.36
C ASN A 154 0.22 14.28 12.08
N THR A 155 0.05 14.34 13.40
CA THR A 155 -0.39 13.21 14.23
C THR A 155 -1.78 12.68 13.86
N LYS A 156 -2.64 13.48 13.23
CA LYS A 156 -3.99 13.05 12.79
C LYS A 156 -3.96 11.95 11.71
N VAL A 157 -2.87 11.85 10.95
CA VAL A 157 -2.72 10.85 9.88
C VAL A 157 -1.86 9.64 10.30
N LEU A 158 -1.40 9.59 11.55
CA LEU A 158 -0.58 8.48 12.06
C LEU A 158 -1.40 7.29 12.57
N GLY A 159 -2.68 7.51 12.90
CA GLY A 159 -3.57 6.45 13.34
C GLY A 159 -4.22 5.70 12.17
N VAL A 160 -4.75 4.50 12.46
CA VAL A 160 -5.58 3.77 11.49
C VAL A 160 -6.97 4.38 11.39
N ASN A 161 -7.55 4.37 10.20
CA ASN A 161 -8.89 4.83 9.94
C ASN A 161 -9.65 3.84 9.06
N ILE A 162 -10.45 2.99 9.67
CA ILE A 162 -11.26 1.98 8.96
C ILE A 162 -12.25 2.61 7.96
N LYS A 163 -12.61 3.87 8.13
CA LYS A 163 -13.45 4.60 7.17
C LYS A 163 -12.81 4.73 5.80
N THR A 164 -11.48 4.56 5.68
CA THR A 164 -10.78 4.48 4.40
C THR A 164 -11.36 3.39 3.49
N LEU A 165 -11.74 2.24 4.06
CA LEU A 165 -12.40 1.16 3.31
C LEU A 165 -13.81 1.55 2.82
N LEU A 166 -14.47 2.50 3.49
CA LEU A 166 -15.79 2.99 3.11
C LEU A 166 -15.71 4.10 2.06
N TYR A 167 -14.76 5.02 2.22
CA TYR A 167 -14.65 6.22 1.38
C TYR A 167 -13.61 6.08 0.26
N GLN A 168 -12.75 5.05 0.32
CA GLN A 168 -11.77 4.71 -0.72
C GLN A 168 -10.81 5.84 -1.07
N VAL A 169 -10.35 6.59 -0.06
CA VAL A 169 -9.46 7.74 -0.23
C VAL A 169 -8.05 7.41 0.21
N PRO A 170 -7.04 7.55 -0.67
CA PRO A 170 -5.63 7.37 -0.33
C PRO A 170 -5.17 8.29 0.80
N GLY A 171 -4.28 7.79 1.68
CA GLY A 171 -3.77 8.54 2.83
C GLY A 171 -3.13 9.88 2.46
N GLY A 172 -2.38 9.94 1.35
CA GLY A 172 -1.81 11.19 0.84
C GLY A 172 -2.87 12.21 0.41
N MET A 173 -3.98 11.73 -0.19
CA MET A 173 -5.12 12.60 -0.52
C MET A 173 -5.84 13.10 0.72
N LEU A 174 -5.95 12.27 1.77
CA LEU A 174 -6.52 12.71 3.05
C LEU A 174 -5.72 13.86 3.65
N SER A 175 -4.39 13.77 3.65
CA SER A 175 -3.51 14.83 4.14
C SER A 175 -3.67 16.12 3.34
N ASN A 176 -3.70 16.03 2.01
CA ASN A 176 -3.92 17.17 1.13
C ASN A 176 -5.30 17.79 1.34
N MET A 177 -6.34 16.98 1.47
CA MET A 177 -7.71 17.45 1.72
C MET A 177 -7.81 18.19 3.05
N VAL A 178 -7.19 17.68 4.11
CA VAL A 178 -7.14 18.38 5.41
C VAL A 178 -6.48 19.75 5.26
N SER A 179 -5.37 19.84 4.53
CA SER A 179 -4.68 21.10 4.28
C SER A 179 -5.53 22.08 3.48
N GLN A 180 -6.18 21.63 2.40
CA GLN A 180 -7.06 22.44 1.57
C GLN A 180 -8.29 22.94 2.33
N LEU A 181 -8.93 22.07 3.13
CA LEU A 181 -10.07 22.48 3.96
C LEU A 181 -9.66 23.53 5.01
N LYS A 182 -8.45 23.41 5.57
CA LYS A 182 -7.90 24.40 6.49
C LYS A 182 -7.65 25.74 5.81
N GLU A 183 -7.09 25.77 4.61
CA GLU A 183 -6.88 26.98 3.82
C GLU A 183 -8.19 27.69 3.48
N GLN A 184 -9.27 26.94 3.34
CA GLN A 184 -10.61 27.45 3.03
C GLN A 184 -11.47 27.71 4.27
N HIS A 185 -10.93 27.54 5.49
CA HIS A 185 -11.66 27.64 6.76
C HIS A 185 -12.91 26.74 6.80
N ALA A 186 -12.82 25.54 6.24
CA ALA A 186 -13.91 24.57 6.08
C ALA A 186 -13.60 23.21 6.72
N GLU A 187 -12.79 23.19 7.79
CA GLU A 187 -12.37 21.96 8.48
C GLU A 187 -13.56 21.16 9.04
N ASP A 188 -14.66 21.84 9.35
CA ASP A 188 -15.92 21.22 9.78
C ASP A 188 -16.59 20.37 8.69
N LYS A 189 -16.23 20.59 7.42
CA LYS A 189 -16.77 19.87 6.27
C LYS A 189 -16.05 18.54 5.95
N TYR A 190 -15.00 18.21 6.68
CA TYR A 190 -14.15 17.03 6.40
C TYR A 190 -14.95 15.73 6.23
N GLU A 191 -15.82 15.39 7.20
CA GLU A 191 -16.64 14.17 7.17
C GLU A 191 -17.71 14.20 6.06
N GLU A 192 -18.21 15.37 5.71
CA GLU A 192 -19.19 15.55 4.64
C GLU A 192 -18.53 15.28 3.27
N VAL A 193 -17.37 15.87 3.03
CA VAL A 193 -16.57 15.64 1.80
C VAL A 193 -16.21 14.18 1.64
N LEU A 194 -15.76 13.50 2.71
CA LEU A 194 -15.44 12.08 2.64
C LEU A 194 -16.63 11.20 2.22
N LYS A 195 -17.84 11.50 2.67
CA LYS A 195 -19.05 10.75 2.30
C LYS A 195 -19.45 10.96 0.85
N GLU A 196 -19.13 12.12 0.27
CA GLU A 196 -19.46 12.43 -1.13
C GLU A 196 -18.53 11.75 -2.14
N ILE A 197 -17.30 11.42 -1.76
CA ILE A 197 -16.30 10.87 -2.69
C ILE A 197 -16.79 9.60 -3.40
N PRO A 198 -17.31 8.56 -2.72
CA PRO A 198 -17.81 7.36 -3.41
C PRO A 198 -18.96 7.65 -4.39
N ARG A 199 -19.84 8.60 -4.03
CA ARG A 199 -20.94 9.01 -4.88
C ARG A 199 -20.42 9.68 -6.16
N VAL A 200 -19.53 10.65 -6.02
CA VAL A 200 -18.93 11.38 -7.16
C VAL A 200 -18.16 10.41 -8.07
N ARG A 201 -17.39 9.47 -7.50
CA ARG A 201 -16.70 8.44 -8.28
C ARG A 201 -17.68 7.65 -9.14
N LYS A 202 -18.76 7.16 -8.54
CA LYS A 202 -19.79 6.41 -9.24
C LYS A 202 -20.45 7.24 -10.36
N ASP A 203 -20.75 8.52 -10.10
CA ASP A 203 -21.34 9.42 -11.09
C ASP A 203 -20.38 9.69 -12.27
N LEU A 204 -19.06 9.56 -12.07
CA LEU A 204 -18.03 9.75 -13.09
C LEU A 204 -17.65 8.45 -13.84
N GLY A 205 -18.24 7.31 -13.47
CA GLY A 205 -18.01 6.02 -14.14
C GLY A 205 -16.89 5.18 -13.52
N GLU A 206 -16.47 5.50 -12.30
CA GLU A 206 -15.46 4.81 -11.45
C GLU A 206 -14.02 4.83 -11.96
#